data_ee42d50553c6faceecea6f9ceb51b48c
#
_entry.id   ee42d50553c6faceecea6f9ceb51b48c
#
_cell.length_a   1.000
_cell.length_b   1.000
_cell.length_c   1.000
_cell.angle_alpha   90.00
_cell.angle_beta   90.00
_cell.angle_gamma   90.00
#
_symmetry.space_group_name_H-M   'P 1'
#
loop_
_entity.id
_entity.type
_entity.pdbx_description
1 polymer ?
#
loop_
_entity_poly.entity_id
_entity_poly.type
_entity_poly.pdbx_seq_one_letter_code
_entity_poly.pdbx_strand_id
1 'polypeptide(L)'
;MSEPVVLGIESTCDETAAAIVRGRELLSNVVASSMEEHARYGGVIPEIASRAHAEAFVPCVSKALVDANMTLADVDAIAVSAGPGLAGCLAVGVSGAKALAWA
;
A
#
# COMPACT_ATOMS: atom_id res chain seq x y z
N MET A 1 -26.28 -11.11 -1.77
CA MET A 1 -24.97 -11.22 -1.11
C MET A 1 -24.07 -10.11 -1.58
N SER A 2 -23.41 -9.47 -0.66
CA SER A 2 -22.42 -8.47 -1.00
C SER A 2 -21.12 -9.13 -1.45
N GLU A 3 -20.46 -8.54 -2.43
CA GLU A 3 -19.16 -9.00 -2.86
C GLU A 3 -18.10 -8.62 -1.83
N PRO A 4 -17.01 -9.42 -1.70
CA PRO A 4 -15.98 -9.13 -0.73
C PRO A 4 -15.25 -7.81 -1.05
N VAL A 5 -14.91 -7.09 0.01
CA VAL A 5 -14.11 -5.87 -0.07
C VAL A 5 -12.67 -6.22 0.27
N VAL A 6 -11.75 -5.89 -0.63
CA VAL A 6 -10.33 -6.19 -0.47
C VAL A 6 -9.53 -4.89 -0.47
N LEU A 7 -8.67 -4.74 0.54
CA LEU A 7 -7.65 -3.70 0.57
C LEU A 7 -6.38 -4.26 -0.05
N GLY A 8 -5.97 -3.71 -1.18
CA GLY A 8 -4.72 -4.09 -1.84
C GLY A 8 -3.60 -3.14 -1.44
N ILE A 9 -2.43 -3.68 -1.13
CA ILE A 9 -1.25 -2.92 -0.73
C ILE A 9 -0.07 -3.32 -1.61
N GLU A 10 0.62 -2.32 -2.15
CA GLU A 10 1.83 -2.52 -2.93
C GLU A 10 2.92 -1.60 -2.40
N SER A 11 4.11 -2.18 -2.14
CA SER A 11 5.31 -1.43 -1.75
C SER A 11 6.49 -1.90 -2.58
N THR A 12 6.56 -1.37 -3.82
CA THR A 12 7.68 -1.62 -4.73
C THR A 12 8.77 -0.59 -4.49
N CYS A 13 9.82 -0.54 -5.33
CA CYS A 13 11.00 0.23 -4.98
C CYS A 13 10.79 1.75 -4.90
N ASP A 14 9.85 2.33 -5.63
CA ASP A 14 9.63 3.77 -5.69
C ASP A 14 8.19 4.21 -5.40
N GLU A 15 7.26 3.29 -5.19
CA GLU A 15 5.86 3.61 -4.97
C GLU A 15 5.27 2.82 -3.82
N THR A 16 4.45 3.50 -3.01
CA THR A 16 3.56 2.87 -2.03
C THR A 16 2.14 3.09 -2.52
N ALA A 17 1.37 2.04 -2.65
CA ALA A 17 0.01 2.14 -3.15
C ALA A 17 -0.97 1.38 -2.25
N ALA A 18 -2.17 1.90 -2.16
CA ALA A 18 -3.29 1.25 -1.50
C ALA A 18 -4.54 1.43 -2.35
N ALA A 19 -5.30 0.37 -2.50
CA ALA A 19 -6.51 0.37 -3.31
C ALA A 19 -7.61 -0.40 -2.60
N ILE A 20 -8.84 0.01 -2.81
CA ILE A 20 -10.03 -0.70 -2.32
C ILE A 20 -10.78 -1.24 -3.53
N VAL A 21 -11.04 -2.53 -3.50
CA VAL A 21 -11.76 -3.24 -4.57
C VAL A 21 -12.93 -4.00 -3.94
N ARG A 22 -14.10 -3.92 -4.55
CA ARG A 22 -15.26 -4.73 -4.18
C ARG A 22 -15.66 -5.57 -5.40
N GLY A 23 -15.45 -6.89 -5.31
CA GLY A 23 -15.64 -7.76 -6.45
C GLY A 23 -14.70 -7.37 -7.59
N ARG A 24 -15.27 -6.86 -8.68
CA ARG A 24 -14.51 -6.37 -9.85
C ARG A 24 -14.49 -4.85 -9.96
N GLU A 25 -15.04 -4.15 -8.99
CA GLU A 25 -15.13 -2.70 -9.00
C GLU A 25 -13.99 -2.09 -8.20
N LEU A 26 -13.21 -1.22 -8.84
CA LEU A 26 -12.18 -0.44 -8.18
C LEU A 26 -12.83 0.78 -7.53
N LEU A 27 -12.84 0.82 -6.19
CA LEU A 27 -13.47 1.91 -5.45
C LEU A 27 -12.51 3.07 -5.17
N SER A 28 -11.23 2.76 -4.98
CA SER A 28 -10.21 3.78 -4.79
C SER A 28 -8.83 3.23 -5.15
N ASN A 29 -7.91 4.15 -5.49
CA ASN A 29 -6.52 3.81 -5.78
C ASN A 29 -5.66 5.02 -5.43
N VAL A 30 -4.77 4.86 -4.47
CA VAL A 30 -3.89 5.92 -3.99
C VAL A 30 -2.45 5.49 -4.15
N VAL A 31 -1.64 6.33 -4.77
CA VAL A 31 -0.22 6.06 -5.01
C VAL A 31 0.62 7.21 -4.45
N ALA A 32 1.64 6.87 -3.67
CA ALA A 32 2.66 7.81 -3.20
C ALA A 32 4.01 7.38 -3.77
N SER A 33 4.67 8.28 -4.48
CA SER A 33 5.95 8.00 -5.14
C SER A 33 7.10 8.67 -4.41
N SER A 34 8.25 7.97 -4.32
CA SER A 34 9.51 8.52 -3.83
C SER A 34 10.48 8.83 -4.97
N MET A 35 9.97 8.91 -6.20
CA MET A 35 10.81 9.08 -7.40
C MET A 35 11.66 10.34 -7.36
N GLU A 36 11.14 11.47 -6.86
CA GLU A 36 11.92 12.71 -6.75
C GLU A 36 13.11 12.55 -5.82
N GLU A 37 12.93 11.87 -4.70
CA GLU A 37 14.00 11.62 -3.74
C GLU A 37 15.07 10.71 -4.34
N HIS A 38 14.66 9.65 -5.03
CA HIS A 38 15.60 8.76 -5.72
C HIS A 38 16.35 9.48 -6.83
N ALA A 39 15.69 10.34 -7.60
CA ALA A 39 16.31 11.10 -8.67
C ALA A 39 17.42 12.01 -8.15
N ARG A 40 17.27 12.57 -6.95
CA ARG A 40 18.29 13.41 -6.30
C ARG A 40 19.60 12.64 -6.11
N TYR A 41 19.54 11.34 -5.87
CA TYR A 41 20.71 10.50 -5.62
C TYR A 41 21.14 9.70 -6.85
N GLY A 42 20.53 9.94 -8.02
CA GLY A 42 20.90 9.29 -9.27
C GLY A 42 20.38 7.86 -9.44
N GLY A 43 19.41 7.44 -8.63
CA GLY A 43 18.82 6.12 -8.73
C GLY A 43 18.14 5.69 -7.44
N VAL A 44 17.62 4.46 -7.42
CA VAL A 44 16.95 3.92 -6.26
C VAL A 44 17.95 3.62 -5.14
N ILE A 45 17.70 4.19 -3.96
CA ILE A 45 18.45 3.91 -2.73
C ILE A 45 17.57 3.05 -1.83
N PRO A 46 17.92 1.78 -1.57
CA PRO A 46 17.05 0.85 -0.82
C PRO A 46 16.62 1.35 0.56
N GLU A 47 17.52 1.98 1.30
CA GLU A 47 17.19 2.53 2.63
C GLU A 47 16.17 3.66 2.55
N ILE A 48 16.34 4.56 1.58
CA ILE A 48 15.42 5.67 1.35
C ILE A 48 14.06 5.13 0.91
N ALA A 49 14.05 4.13 0.03
CA ALA A 49 12.82 3.51 -0.44
C ALA A 49 12.04 2.85 0.70
N SER A 50 12.71 2.07 1.55
CA SER A 50 12.06 1.44 2.71
C SER A 50 11.46 2.45 3.66
N ARG A 51 12.19 3.53 3.94
CA ARG A 51 11.71 4.59 4.83
C ARG A 51 10.52 5.33 4.22
N ALA A 52 10.59 5.63 2.92
CA ALA A 52 9.50 6.29 2.21
C ALA A 52 8.21 5.44 2.23
N HIS A 53 8.33 4.13 2.05
CA HIS A 53 7.18 3.23 2.15
C HIS A 53 6.60 3.21 3.56
N ALA A 54 7.45 3.17 4.59
CA ALA A 54 7.00 3.19 5.97
C ALA A 54 6.25 4.48 6.30
N GLU A 55 6.76 5.63 5.85
CA GLU A 55 6.12 6.93 6.07
C GLU A 55 4.82 7.09 5.29
N ALA A 56 4.72 6.50 4.09
CA ALA A 56 3.56 6.63 3.21
C ALA A 56 2.46 5.61 3.52
N PHE A 57 2.76 4.53 4.23
CA PHE A 57 1.85 3.40 4.41
C PHE A 57 0.50 3.81 5.02
N VAL A 58 0.52 4.41 6.20
CA VAL A 58 -0.71 4.80 6.89
C VAL A 58 -1.49 5.88 6.13
N PRO A 59 -0.85 6.96 5.64
CA PRO A 59 -1.56 7.94 4.82
C PRO A 59 -2.20 7.36 3.56
N CYS A 60 -1.52 6.45 2.85
CA CYS A 60 -2.08 5.81 1.66
C CYS A 60 -3.30 4.96 2.00
N VAL A 61 -3.21 4.13 3.02
CA VAL A 61 -4.33 3.28 3.45
C VAL A 61 -5.52 4.15 3.90
N SER A 62 -5.26 5.16 4.72
CA SER A 62 -6.30 6.07 5.22
C SER A 62 -7.00 6.78 4.07
N LYS A 63 -6.24 7.30 3.10
CA LYS A 63 -6.82 7.98 1.94
C LYS A 63 -7.62 7.03 1.07
N ALA A 64 -7.13 5.81 0.85
CA ALA A 64 -7.85 4.80 0.06
C ALA A 64 -9.21 4.48 0.70
N LEU A 65 -9.26 4.33 2.02
CA LEU A 65 -10.50 4.09 2.75
C LEU A 65 -11.46 5.28 2.64
N VAL A 66 -10.95 6.50 2.84
CA VAL A 66 -11.76 7.71 2.73
C VAL A 66 -12.31 7.88 1.31
N ASP A 67 -11.48 7.70 0.29
CA ASP A 67 -11.89 7.83 -1.10
C ASP A 67 -12.95 6.79 -1.50
N ALA A 68 -12.90 5.61 -0.89
CA ALA A 68 -13.90 4.56 -1.09
C ALA A 68 -15.12 4.71 -0.18
N ASN A 69 -15.12 5.71 0.70
CA ASN A 69 -16.17 5.93 1.70
C ASN A 69 -16.36 4.72 2.61
N MET A 70 -15.25 4.14 3.07
CA MET A 70 -15.21 2.94 3.90
C MET A 70 -14.33 3.12 5.12
N THR A 71 -14.48 2.22 6.08
CA THR A 71 -13.59 2.08 7.23
C THR A 71 -12.88 0.74 7.16
N LEU A 72 -11.86 0.54 7.99
CA LEU A 72 -11.15 -0.73 8.02
C LEU A 72 -12.09 -1.90 8.39
N ALA A 73 -13.12 -1.63 9.18
CA ALA A 73 -14.13 -2.63 9.55
C ALA A 73 -14.92 -3.15 8.34
N ASP A 74 -15.00 -2.39 7.26
CA ASP A 74 -15.70 -2.79 6.03
C ASP A 74 -14.86 -3.72 5.15
N VAL A 75 -13.57 -3.84 5.43
CA VAL A 75 -12.64 -4.63 4.63
C VAL A 75 -12.69 -6.10 5.05
N ASP A 76 -12.90 -7.00 4.10
CA ASP A 76 -13.02 -8.45 4.34
C ASP A 76 -11.67 -9.15 4.25
N ALA A 77 -10.75 -8.65 3.42
CA ALA A 77 -9.45 -9.27 3.21
C ALA A 77 -8.41 -8.23 2.80
N ILE A 78 -7.14 -8.55 3.03
CA ILE A 78 -6.01 -7.71 2.65
C ILE A 78 -5.10 -8.50 1.72
N ALA A 79 -4.83 -7.94 0.55
CA ALA A 79 -3.88 -8.48 -0.42
C ALA A 79 -2.64 -7.60 -0.43
N VAL A 80 -1.46 -8.20 -0.45
CA VAL A 80 -0.20 -7.47 -0.44
C VAL A 80 0.78 -8.08 -1.42
N SER A 81 1.54 -7.20 -2.12
CA SER A 81 2.61 -7.65 -3.01
C SER A 81 3.74 -8.26 -2.20
N ALA A 82 4.11 -9.50 -2.50
CA ALA A 82 5.20 -10.22 -1.85
C ALA A 82 6.43 -10.36 -2.75
N GLY A 83 6.38 -9.88 -3.99
CA GLY A 83 7.46 -9.88 -4.97
C GLY A 83 6.94 -9.65 -6.38
N PRO A 84 7.80 -9.32 -7.35
CA PRO A 84 9.21 -8.93 -7.17
C PRO A 84 9.34 -7.51 -6.61
N GLY A 85 10.49 -7.22 -6.01
CA GLY A 85 10.81 -5.91 -5.47
C GLY A 85 11.97 -5.96 -4.49
N LEU A 86 12.36 -4.82 -3.94
CA LEU A 86 13.39 -4.74 -2.91
C LEU A 86 12.88 -5.35 -1.61
N ALA A 87 13.66 -6.22 -0.98
CA ALA A 87 13.24 -6.95 0.22
C ALA A 87 12.78 -6.02 1.35
N GLY A 88 13.51 -4.92 1.60
CA GLY A 88 13.13 -3.96 2.64
C GLY A 88 11.81 -3.28 2.36
N CYS A 89 11.54 -2.91 1.09
CA CYS A 89 10.29 -2.27 0.69
C CYS A 89 9.11 -3.24 0.80
N LEU A 90 9.29 -4.48 0.36
CA LEU A 90 8.26 -5.51 0.46
C LEU A 90 7.94 -5.82 1.92
N ALA A 91 8.96 -5.83 2.79
CA ALA A 91 8.76 -6.07 4.22
C ALA A 91 7.85 -5.02 4.87
N VAL A 92 7.94 -3.75 4.45
CA VAL A 92 7.05 -2.69 4.95
C VAL A 92 5.59 -3.02 4.62
N GLY A 93 5.28 -3.36 3.37
CA GLY A 93 3.92 -3.70 2.95
C GLY A 93 3.39 -4.93 3.65
N VAL A 94 4.19 -6.01 3.70
CA VAL A 94 3.79 -7.27 4.34
C VAL A 94 3.57 -7.07 5.83
N SER A 95 4.49 -6.39 6.52
CA SER A 95 4.35 -6.12 7.97
C SER A 95 3.14 -5.26 8.26
N GLY A 96 2.91 -4.21 7.46
CA GLY A 96 1.74 -3.36 7.59
C GLY A 96 0.44 -4.11 7.36
N ALA A 97 0.39 -4.95 6.33
CA ALA A 97 -0.79 -5.77 6.04
C ALA A 97 -1.11 -6.72 7.19
N LYS A 98 -0.08 -7.37 7.76
CA LYS A 98 -0.27 -8.24 8.92
C LYS A 98 -0.79 -7.49 10.13
N ALA A 99 -0.24 -6.29 10.41
CA ALA A 99 -0.70 -5.46 11.51
C ALA A 99 -2.16 -5.07 11.35
N LEU A 100 -2.58 -4.67 10.14
CA LEU A 100 -3.98 -4.33 9.85
C LEU A 100 -4.91 -5.53 9.99
N ALA A 101 -4.47 -6.70 9.56
CA ALA A 101 -5.27 -7.92 9.65
C ALA A 101 -5.52 -8.34 11.11
N TRP A 102 -4.61 -7.99 12.01
CA TRP A 102 -4.74 -8.26 13.44
C TRP A 102 -5.59 -7.23 14.18
N ALA A 103 -5.78 -6.07 13.57
CA ALA A 103 -6.65 -5.04 14.13
C ALA A 103 -8.13 -5.34 13.83
#